data_d893714b997151de297598c3a598d888
#
_entry.id   d893714b997151de297598c3a598d888
#
_cell.length_a   1.000
_cell.length_b   1.000
_cell.length_c   1.000
_cell.angle_alpha   90.00
_cell.angle_beta   90.00
_cell.angle_gamma   90.00
#
_symmetry.space_group_name_H-M   'P 1'
#
loop_
_entity.id
_entity.type
_entity.pdbx_description
1 polymer ?
#
loop_
_entity_poly.entity_id
_entity_poly.type
_entity_poly.pdbx_seq_one_letter_code
_entity_poly.pdbx_strand_id
1 'polypeptide(L)'
;MIDQTRLPTEKVFVDCKTIEEVGQAIKTMIIRGAPAIGVAAAMGVSLGADTISASSFDDFFKEMEQQCEHLGKSRPTAVNLAWAINRMKQVATDSKNLPIPELKTRLKEEALTILTEDISINQSMGQHGQSLVENGNVILTHCNAGALATAGFGTALGVVRASVNAGKNIRVLANETRPFLQGARLTAWELKEDNIPVKLITDSMCGFFMKNQDVDLVVVGADRIAGNGDVANKIGTYMVAVLAKENNIPFYVAAPVSTLDLSLASGDEIPIEERSAEEVVNINNKRIAPDGIE
;
A
#
# COMPACT_ATOMS: atom_id res chain seq x y z
N MET A 1 -6.71 13.25 -0.55
CA MET A 1 -6.44 11.89 -1.09
C MET A 1 -7.50 11.47 -2.08
N ILE A 2 -7.23 10.50 -2.97
CA ILE A 2 -8.26 9.93 -3.86
C ILE A 2 -9.09 8.91 -3.08
N ASP A 3 -10.42 9.00 -3.18
CA ASP A 3 -11.32 7.98 -2.64
C ASP A 3 -11.26 6.72 -3.51
N GLN A 4 -10.47 5.74 -3.07
CA GLN A 4 -10.28 4.49 -3.81
C GLN A 4 -11.50 3.57 -3.79
N THR A 5 -12.48 3.83 -2.92
CA THR A 5 -13.72 3.05 -2.87
C THR A 5 -14.63 3.35 -4.07
N ARG A 6 -14.48 4.53 -4.66
CA ARG A 6 -15.26 5.00 -5.81
C ARG A 6 -14.65 4.67 -7.17
N LEU A 7 -13.36 4.31 -7.19
CA LEU A 7 -12.69 3.85 -8.41
C LEU A 7 -13.21 2.46 -8.84
N PRO A 8 -13.27 2.17 -10.14
CA PRO A 8 -12.85 2.98 -11.30
C PRO A 8 -13.93 3.93 -11.83
N THR A 9 -15.14 3.93 -11.26
CA THR A 9 -16.30 4.64 -11.82
C THR A 9 -16.21 6.14 -11.66
N GLU A 10 -15.65 6.61 -10.55
CA GLU A 10 -15.55 8.03 -10.24
C GLU A 10 -14.19 8.33 -9.60
N LYS A 11 -13.52 9.38 -10.07
CA LYS A 11 -12.30 9.92 -9.48
C LYS A 11 -12.67 11.08 -8.56
N VAL A 12 -12.77 10.81 -7.27
CA VAL A 12 -13.15 11.77 -6.23
C VAL A 12 -11.98 12.04 -5.31
N PHE A 13 -11.74 13.31 -4.99
CA PHE A 13 -10.77 13.72 -3.98
C PHE A 13 -11.47 14.00 -2.66
N VAL A 14 -10.91 13.50 -1.56
CA VAL A 14 -11.35 13.75 -0.20
C VAL A 14 -10.28 14.55 0.52
N ASP A 15 -10.68 15.66 1.12
CA ASP A 15 -9.82 16.50 1.95
C ASP A 15 -10.10 16.18 3.43
N CYS A 16 -9.13 15.54 4.08
CA CYS A 16 -9.18 15.31 5.53
C CYS A 16 -8.57 16.51 6.26
N LYS A 17 -9.31 17.07 7.22
CA LYS A 17 -8.92 18.24 7.99
C LYS A 17 -8.55 17.92 9.44
N THR A 18 -8.87 16.71 9.90
CA THR A 18 -8.60 16.25 11.26
C THR A 18 -7.97 14.87 11.25
N ILE A 19 -7.32 14.50 12.35
CA ILE A 19 -6.73 13.16 12.53
C ILE A 19 -7.81 12.07 12.52
N GLU A 20 -9.01 12.36 13.03
CA GLU A 20 -10.16 11.45 13.06
C GLU A 20 -10.65 11.14 11.64
N GLU A 21 -10.74 12.18 10.78
CA GLU A 21 -11.08 11.99 9.35
C GLU A 21 -10.05 11.13 8.62
N VAL A 22 -8.76 11.31 8.92
CA VAL A 22 -7.69 10.44 8.39
C VAL A 22 -7.86 9.02 8.90
N GLY A 23 -8.10 8.82 10.20
CA GLY A 23 -8.35 7.50 10.79
C GLY A 23 -9.55 6.81 10.15
N GLN A 24 -10.64 7.55 9.93
CA GLN A 24 -11.83 7.04 9.25
C GLN A 24 -11.52 6.66 7.78
N ALA A 25 -10.77 7.49 7.06
CA ALA A 25 -10.38 7.22 5.68
C ALA A 25 -9.53 5.93 5.56
N ILE A 26 -8.63 5.68 6.52
CA ILE A 26 -7.85 4.44 6.61
C ILE A 26 -8.76 3.25 6.92
N LYS A 27 -9.65 3.38 7.90
CA LYS A 27 -10.57 2.32 8.34
C LYS A 27 -11.53 1.88 7.24
N THR A 28 -12.07 2.83 6.48
CA THR A 28 -13.05 2.57 5.41
C THR A 28 -12.40 2.32 4.04
N MET A 29 -11.07 2.26 3.99
CA MET A 29 -10.29 2.04 2.76
C MET A 29 -10.49 3.11 1.66
N ILE A 30 -10.87 4.33 2.06
CA ILE A 30 -10.74 5.50 1.18
C ILE A 30 -9.28 5.63 0.74
N ILE A 31 -8.34 5.39 1.68
CA ILE A 31 -6.93 5.16 1.39
C ILE A 31 -6.50 3.78 1.91
N ARG A 32 -5.70 3.05 1.12
CA ARG A 32 -5.18 1.72 1.43
C ARG A 32 -3.80 1.52 0.76
N GLY A 33 -3.11 0.43 1.14
CA GLY A 33 -1.72 0.16 0.73
C GLY A 33 -0.74 0.57 1.83
N ALA A 34 0.22 -0.31 2.13
CA ALA A 34 1.10 -0.14 3.28
C ALA A 34 1.79 1.24 3.32
N PRO A 35 2.53 1.68 2.27
CA PRO A 35 3.18 2.99 2.30
C PRO A 35 2.19 4.17 2.35
N ALA A 36 1.09 4.12 1.57
CA ALA A 36 0.11 5.20 1.54
C ALA A 36 -0.56 5.43 2.91
N ILE A 37 -0.83 4.33 3.65
CA ILE A 37 -1.35 4.40 5.03
C ILE A 37 -0.34 5.08 5.95
N GLY A 38 0.96 4.77 5.82
CA GLY A 38 2.01 5.38 6.62
C GLY A 38 2.10 6.90 6.38
N VAL A 39 2.11 7.31 5.12
CA VAL A 39 2.12 8.74 4.75
C VAL A 39 0.86 9.45 5.26
N ALA A 40 -0.33 8.87 5.07
CA ALA A 40 -1.58 9.43 5.57
C ALA A 40 -1.59 9.55 7.10
N ALA A 41 -1.04 8.56 7.80
CA ALA A 41 -0.93 8.59 9.26
C ALA A 41 -0.03 9.73 9.75
N ALA A 42 1.15 9.93 9.13
CA ALA A 42 2.03 11.03 9.47
C ALA A 42 1.36 12.40 9.26
N MET A 43 0.65 12.57 8.14
CA MET A 43 -0.16 13.76 7.89
C MET A 43 -1.27 13.93 8.94
N GLY A 44 -1.96 12.84 9.30
CA GLY A 44 -3.00 12.85 10.35
C GLY A 44 -2.45 13.26 11.70
N VAL A 45 -1.28 12.75 12.10
CA VAL A 45 -0.61 13.15 13.37
C VAL A 45 -0.24 14.63 13.33
N SER A 46 0.24 15.15 12.19
CA SER A 46 0.53 16.58 12.04
C SER A 46 -0.74 17.44 12.19
N LEU A 47 -1.85 17.04 11.54
CA LEU A 47 -3.14 17.72 11.67
C LEU A 47 -3.65 17.71 13.11
N GLY A 48 -3.55 16.56 13.80
CA GLY A 48 -3.93 16.45 15.20
C GLY A 48 -3.07 17.35 16.10
N ALA A 49 -1.76 17.35 15.90
CA ALA A 49 -0.83 18.20 16.64
C ALA A 49 -1.18 19.70 16.53
N ASP A 50 -1.65 20.15 15.36
CA ASP A 50 -2.04 21.55 15.14
C ASP A 50 -3.24 21.96 16.04
N THR A 51 -4.11 21.03 16.44
CA THR A 51 -5.28 21.30 17.28
C THR A 51 -4.97 21.37 18.78
N ILE A 52 -3.82 20.80 19.22
CA ILE A 52 -3.45 20.73 20.64
C ILE A 52 -3.15 22.12 21.18
N SER A 53 -3.82 22.50 22.28
CA SER A 53 -3.56 23.73 23.03
C SER A 53 -2.86 23.39 24.34
N ALA A 54 -1.53 23.42 24.36
CA ALA A 54 -0.73 23.12 25.54
C ALA A 54 0.32 24.20 25.78
N SER A 55 0.66 24.44 27.05
CA SER A 55 1.72 25.37 27.46
C SER A 55 3.04 24.67 27.82
N SER A 56 3.00 23.34 27.99
CA SER A 56 4.17 22.51 28.26
C SER A 56 4.32 21.38 27.24
N PHE A 57 5.56 20.87 27.07
CA PHE A 57 5.80 19.69 26.24
C PHE A 57 5.05 18.46 26.77
N ASP A 58 5.05 18.24 28.08
CA ASP A 58 4.44 17.04 28.67
C ASP A 58 2.93 16.99 28.42
N ASP A 59 2.23 18.12 28.55
CA ASP A 59 0.80 18.19 28.25
C ASP A 59 0.53 18.01 26.75
N PHE A 60 1.36 18.64 25.89
CA PHE A 60 1.28 18.47 24.43
C PHE A 60 1.48 17.01 24.04
N PHE A 61 2.54 16.38 24.54
CA PHE A 61 2.89 15.02 24.16
C PHE A 61 1.85 14.01 24.63
N LYS A 62 1.32 14.19 25.85
CA LYS A 62 0.24 13.35 26.37
C LYS A 62 -1.01 13.38 25.48
N GLU A 63 -1.43 14.56 25.03
CA GLU A 63 -2.60 14.70 24.14
C GLU A 63 -2.29 14.10 22.74
N MET A 64 -1.11 14.36 22.20
CA MET A 64 -0.64 13.76 20.96
C MET A 64 -0.62 12.22 21.03
N GLU A 65 -0.18 11.63 22.16
CA GLU A 65 -0.19 10.18 22.34
C GLU A 65 -1.61 9.61 22.30
N GLN A 66 -2.58 10.24 22.94
CA GLN A 66 -3.98 9.81 22.90
C GLN A 66 -4.55 9.83 21.47
N GLN A 67 -4.23 10.88 20.71
CA GLN A 67 -4.61 10.98 19.31
C GLN A 67 -3.93 9.86 18.46
N CYS A 68 -2.65 9.61 18.69
CA CYS A 68 -1.89 8.55 18.03
C CYS A 68 -2.45 7.15 18.34
N GLU A 69 -2.81 6.88 19.59
CA GLU A 69 -3.45 5.61 19.97
C GLU A 69 -4.80 5.41 19.29
N HIS A 70 -5.58 6.47 19.17
CA HIS A 70 -6.86 6.42 18.45
C HIS A 70 -6.64 6.12 16.98
N LEU A 71 -5.72 6.84 16.33
CA LEU A 71 -5.36 6.61 14.92
C LEU A 71 -4.85 5.18 14.69
N GLY A 72 -4.00 4.65 15.58
CA GLY A 72 -3.46 3.28 15.50
C GLY A 72 -4.54 2.20 15.49
N LYS A 73 -5.68 2.44 16.15
CA LYS A 73 -6.81 1.51 16.18
C LYS A 73 -7.58 1.43 14.86
N SER A 74 -7.35 2.34 13.91
CA SER A 74 -8.02 2.32 12.61
C SER A 74 -7.67 1.06 11.78
N ARG A 75 -6.39 0.58 11.86
CA ARG A 75 -5.92 -0.68 11.27
C ARG A 75 -4.76 -1.27 12.07
N PRO A 76 -5.02 -2.02 13.14
CA PRO A 76 -4.00 -2.49 14.09
C PRO A 76 -2.91 -3.38 13.47
N THR A 77 -3.21 -4.08 12.37
CA THR A 77 -2.27 -4.97 11.67
C THR A 77 -1.37 -4.26 10.65
N ALA A 78 -1.62 -2.97 10.37
CA ALA A 78 -0.87 -2.22 9.36
C ALA A 78 0.47 -1.73 9.92
N VAL A 79 1.57 -2.39 9.56
CA VAL A 79 2.94 -2.08 10.04
C VAL A 79 3.31 -0.62 9.76
N ASN A 80 3.04 -0.14 8.55
CA ASN A 80 3.40 1.22 8.16
C ASN A 80 2.62 2.30 8.93
N LEU A 81 1.41 2.00 9.42
CA LEU A 81 0.66 2.89 10.31
C LEU A 81 1.41 3.08 11.63
N ALA A 82 1.79 1.96 12.26
CA ALA A 82 2.54 1.98 13.52
C ALA A 82 3.93 2.62 13.33
N TRP A 83 4.62 2.29 12.25
CA TRP A 83 5.91 2.89 11.92
C TRP A 83 5.84 4.41 11.80
N ALA A 84 4.86 4.94 11.05
CA ALA A 84 4.70 6.38 10.88
C ALA A 84 4.35 7.09 12.20
N ILE A 85 3.43 6.53 12.99
CA ILE A 85 3.07 7.05 14.31
C ILE A 85 4.31 7.10 15.22
N ASN A 86 5.10 6.02 15.27
CA ASN A 86 6.30 5.96 16.10
C ASN A 86 7.37 6.96 15.65
N ARG A 87 7.56 7.13 14.33
CA ARG A 87 8.47 8.13 13.77
C ARG A 87 8.05 9.55 14.16
N MET A 88 6.77 9.88 14.07
CA MET A 88 6.25 11.19 14.47
C MET A 88 6.41 11.44 15.98
N LYS A 89 6.17 10.43 16.82
CA LYS A 89 6.39 10.50 18.28
C LYS A 89 7.86 10.70 18.62
N GLN A 90 8.76 10.03 17.89
CA GLN A 90 10.20 10.20 18.07
C GLN A 90 10.64 11.63 17.75
N VAL A 91 10.18 12.20 16.64
CA VAL A 91 10.46 13.60 16.26
C VAL A 91 9.94 14.57 17.31
N ALA A 92 8.75 14.34 17.86
CA ALA A 92 8.23 15.15 18.95
C ALA A 92 9.16 15.09 20.18
N THR A 93 9.61 13.88 20.56
CA THR A 93 10.50 13.67 21.72
C THR A 93 11.87 14.32 21.52
N ASP A 94 12.45 14.19 20.34
CA ASP A 94 13.76 14.79 19.99
C ASP A 94 13.68 16.32 19.96
N SER A 95 12.48 16.85 19.71
CA SER A 95 12.20 18.28 19.64
C SER A 95 11.59 18.86 20.94
N LYS A 96 11.66 18.14 22.07
CA LYS A 96 11.01 18.51 23.35
C LYS A 96 11.41 19.87 23.92
N ASN A 97 12.56 20.38 23.54
CA ASN A 97 13.08 21.68 24.02
C ASN A 97 12.63 22.87 23.14
N LEU A 98 11.93 22.62 22.04
CA LEU A 98 11.39 23.68 21.18
C LEU A 98 10.11 24.28 21.80
N PRO A 99 9.83 25.57 21.54
CA PRO A 99 8.50 26.12 21.78
C PRO A 99 7.42 25.34 21.04
N ILE A 100 6.23 25.19 21.62
CA ILE A 100 5.13 24.39 21.02
C ILE A 100 4.83 24.77 19.57
N PRO A 101 4.77 26.06 19.16
CA PRO A 101 4.56 26.41 17.77
C PRO A 101 5.65 25.90 16.80
N GLU A 102 6.91 25.90 17.25
CA GLU A 102 8.03 25.37 16.47
C GLU A 102 8.00 23.85 16.40
N LEU A 103 7.62 23.19 17.49
CA LEU A 103 7.43 21.73 17.55
C LEU A 103 6.34 21.29 16.53
N LYS A 104 5.21 21.99 16.47
CA LYS A 104 4.15 21.73 15.48
C LYS A 104 4.66 21.90 14.05
N THR A 105 5.44 22.96 13.79
CA THR A 105 6.07 23.18 12.48
C THR A 105 7.00 22.01 12.13
N ARG A 106 7.81 21.55 13.08
CA ARG A 106 8.73 20.41 12.90
C ARG A 106 7.99 19.11 12.58
N LEU A 107 6.87 18.84 13.26
CA LEU A 107 6.02 17.68 12.96
C LEU A 107 5.42 17.76 11.54
N LYS A 108 4.99 18.94 11.10
CA LYS A 108 4.50 19.14 9.74
C LYS A 108 5.59 18.91 8.69
N GLU A 109 6.77 19.44 8.93
CA GLU A 109 7.94 19.21 8.06
C GLU A 109 8.28 17.73 7.96
N GLU A 110 8.22 17.00 9.08
CA GLU A 110 8.49 15.56 9.10
C GLU A 110 7.45 14.77 8.30
N ALA A 111 6.16 15.10 8.43
CA ALA A 111 5.11 14.47 7.63
C ALA A 111 5.31 14.70 6.13
N LEU A 112 5.75 15.89 5.73
CA LEU A 112 6.10 16.19 4.33
C LEU A 112 7.38 15.45 3.91
N THR A 113 8.33 15.28 4.81
CA THR A 113 9.56 14.50 4.57
C THR A 113 9.20 13.04 4.30
N ILE A 114 8.34 12.42 5.10
CA ILE A 114 7.84 11.04 4.91
C ILE A 114 7.19 10.89 3.53
N LEU A 115 6.40 11.86 3.10
CA LEU A 115 5.78 11.86 1.76
C LEU A 115 6.85 11.89 0.65
N THR A 116 7.83 12.78 0.75
CA THR A 116 8.85 12.94 -0.29
C THR A 116 9.84 11.77 -0.33
N GLU A 117 10.18 11.22 0.84
CA GLU A 117 10.99 10.00 0.96
C GLU A 117 10.28 8.81 0.31
N ASP A 118 8.99 8.62 0.56
CA ASP A 118 8.23 7.51 -0.05
C ASP A 118 8.26 7.61 -1.58
N ILE A 119 8.02 8.79 -2.16
CA ILE A 119 8.10 9.00 -3.60
C ILE A 119 9.50 8.65 -4.13
N SER A 120 10.56 9.15 -3.48
CA SER A 120 11.94 8.94 -3.89
C SER A 120 12.35 7.47 -3.79
N ILE A 121 11.97 6.78 -2.71
CA ILE A 121 12.22 5.35 -2.50
C ILE A 121 11.55 4.53 -3.61
N ASN A 122 10.28 4.82 -3.92
CA ASN A 122 9.55 4.08 -4.94
C ASN A 122 10.11 4.36 -6.35
N GLN A 123 10.55 5.57 -6.65
CA GLN A 123 11.23 5.90 -7.91
C GLN A 123 12.57 5.15 -8.02
N SER A 124 13.37 5.13 -6.96
CA SER A 124 14.64 4.40 -6.92
C SER A 124 14.43 2.89 -7.08
N MET A 125 13.43 2.33 -6.39
CA MET A 125 13.05 0.92 -6.53
C MET A 125 12.63 0.60 -7.97
N GLY A 126 11.80 1.44 -8.57
CA GLY A 126 11.41 1.32 -9.98
C GLY A 126 12.61 1.34 -10.92
N GLN A 127 13.56 2.26 -10.69
CA GLN A 127 14.79 2.38 -11.50
C GLN A 127 15.69 1.15 -11.39
N HIS A 128 15.81 0.54 -10.21
CA HIS A 128 16.54 -0.72 -10.07
C HIS A 128 15.77 -1.89 -10.66
N GLY A 129 14.47 -2.00 -10.37
CA GLY A 129 13.63 -3.11 -10.84
C GLY A 129 13.45 -3.14 -12.35
N GLN A 130 13.46 -1.99 -13.04
CA GLN A 130 13.33 -1.96 -14.49
C GLN A 130 14.49 -2.65 -15.23
N SER A 131 15.65 -2.81 -14.59
CA SER A 131 16.77 -3.55 -15.17
C SER A 131 16.49 -5.04 -15.33
N LEU A 132 15.54 -5.59 -14.59
CA LEU A 132 15.08 -6.99 -14.66
C LEU A 132 14.02 -7.22 -15.74
N VAL A 133 13.53 -6.14 -16.36
CA VAL A 133 12.49 -6.18 -17.39
C VAL A 133 13.11 -5.96 -18.75
N GLU A 134 12.83 -6.85 -19.70
CA GLU A 134 13.28 -6.72 -21.08
C GLU A 134 12.22 -6.03 -21.96
N ASN A 135 12.66 -5.51 -23.09
CA ASN A 135 11.75 -4.95 -24.08
C ASN A 135 10.87 -6.06 -24.67
N GLY A 136 9.56 -5.85 -24.70
CA GLY A 136 8.58 -6.84 -25.15
C GLY A 136 7.98 -7.69 -24.04
N ASN A 137 8.51 -7.65 -22.83
CA ASN A 137 8.04 -8.47 -21.73
C ASN A 137 6.56 -8.28 -21.39
N VAL A 138 5.95 -9.37 -20.96
CA VAL A 138 4.62 -9.43 -20.33
C VAL A 138 4.80 -9.62 -18.84
N ILE A 139 4.40 -8.62 -18.06
CA ILE A 139 4.51 -8.61 -16.61
C ILE A 139 3.15 -8.99 -16.00
N LEU A 140 3.11 -10.05 -15.16
CA LEU A 140 1.93 -10.35 -14.38
C LEU A 140 2.03 -9.68 -13.01
N THR A 141 0.95 -9.06 -12.56
CA THR A 141 0.84 -8.48 -11.22
C THR A 141 -0.45 -8.90 -10.52
N HIS A 142 -0.44 -8.82 -9.19
CA HIS A 142 -1.56 -9.18 -8.33
C HIS A 142 -1.82 -8.08 -7.30
N CYS A 143 -3.08 -7.80 -6.99
CA CYS A 143 -3.52 -6.70 -6.14
C CYS A 143 -3.25 -5.32 -6.78
N ASN A 144 -3.03 -4.31 -5.94
CA ASN A 144 -2.60 -2.99 -6.35
C ASN A 144 -1.43 -2.52 -5.49
N ALA A 145 -0.27 -2.46 -6.10
CA ALA A 145 0.97 -1.93 -5.54
C ALA A 145 1.49 -0.77 -6.41
N GLY A 146 0.57 0.12 -6.78
CA GLY A 146 0.79 1.30 -7.61
C GLY A 146 0.82 2.60 -6.82
N ALA A 147 0.66 3.73 -7.51
CA ALA A 147 0.64 5.07 -6.95
C ALA A 147 -0.48 5.24 -5.89
N LEU A 148 -1.62 4.56 -6.07
CA LEU A 148 -2.71 4.55 -5.10
C LEU A 148 -2.35 3.83 -3.77
N ALA A 149 -1.32 2.99 -3.79
CA ALA A 149 -0.84 2.26 -2.60
C ALA A 149 0.36 2.93 -1.91
N THR A 150 0.87 4.02 -2.46
CA THR A 150 2.05 4.78 -2.00
C THR A 150 1.74 6.28 -2.00
N ALA A 151 2.76 7.12 -1.80
CA ALA A 151 2.60 8.57 -1.95
C ALA A 151 2.55 9.05 -3.41
N GLY A 152 2.87 8.19 -4.41
CA GLY A 152 2.84 8.67 -5.78
C GLY A 152 3.28 7.74 -6.90
N PHE A 153 4.36 6.98 -6.80
CA PHE A 153 4.95 6.25 -7.92
C PHE A 153 4.56 4.77 -7.96
N GLY A 154 4.37 4.17 -6.80
CA GLY A 154 4.09 2.75 -6.65
C GLY A 154 5.35 1.88 -6.51
N THR A 155 5.16 0.69 -5.94
CA THR A 155 6.21 -0.30 -5.79
C THR A 155 6.27 -1.23 -7.01
N ALA A 156 5.42 -2.25 -7.11
CA ALA A 156 5.38 -3.14 -8.28
C ALA A 156 5.03 -2.38 -9.57
N LEU A 157 4.01 -1.50 -9.55
CA LEU A 157 3.70 -0.66 -10.70
C LEU A 157 4.74 0.45 -10.91
N GLY A 158 5.55 0.77 -9.89
CA GLY A 158 6.74 1.61 -10.04
C GLY A 158 7.78 0.99 -10.96
N VAL A 159 8.02 -0.33 -10.86
CA VAL A 159 8.88 -1.07 -11.79
C VAL A 159 8.31 -1.03 -13.22
N VAL A 160 6.99 -1.20 -13.36
CA VAL A 160 6.30 -1.09 -14.66
C VAL A 160 6.48 0.32 -15.25
N ARG A 161 6.21 1.39 -14.48
CA ARG A 161 6.38 2.79 -14.90
C ARG A 161 7.81 3.10 -15.31
N ALA A 162 8.78 2.67 -14.48
CA ALA A 162 10.19 2.88 -14.77
C ALA A 162 10.63 2.17 -16.05
N SER A 163 10.09 0.97 -16.33
CA SER A 163 10.36 0.25 -17.57
C SER A 163 9.84 0.99 -18.80
N VAL A 164 8.62 1.52 -18.74
CA VAL A 164 8.03 2.33 -19.81
C VAL A 164 8.80 3.64 -19.99
N ASN A 165 9.17 4.31 -18.89
CA ASN A 165 9.97 5.53 -18.94
C ASN A 165 11.38 5.30 -19.53
N ALA A 166 11.92 4.08 -19.40
CA ALA A 166 13.16 3.66 -20.06
C ALA A 166 12.98 3.30 -21.55
N GLY A 167 11.78 3.50 -22.11
CA GLY A 167 11.47 3.27 -23.52
C GLY A 167 11.13 1.82 -23.88
N LYS A 168 10.87 0.96 -22.90
CA LYS A 168 10.52 -0.45 -23.13
C LYS A 168 9.03 -0.59 -23.49
N ASN A 169 8.76 -1.36 -24.53
CA ASN A 169 7.40 -1.77 -24.88
C ASN A 169 7.04 -3.01 -24.07
N ILE A 170 6.25 -2.83 -23.03
CA ILE A 170 5.79 -3.91 -22.15
C ILE A 170 4.28 -4.00 -22.13
N ARG A 171 3.76 -5.11 -21.69
CA ARG A 171 2.34 -5.35 -21.43
C ARG A 171 2.15 -5.86 -20.02
N VAL A 172 1.02 -5.56 -19.41
CA VAL A 172 0.71 -6.03 -18.06
C VAL A 172 -0.51 -6.94 -18.09
N LEU A 173 -0.41 -8.09 -17.43
CA LEU A 173 -1.54 -8.90 -17.03
C LEU A 173 -1.85 -8.59 -15.57
N ALA A 174 -3.03 -8.05 -15.30
CA ALA A 174 -3.47 -7.74 -13.94
C ALA A 174 -4.51 -8.76 -13.50
N ASN A 175 -4.20 -9.54 -12.46
CA ASN A 175 -5.21 -10.35 -11.78
C ASN A 175 -6.29 -9.45 -11.19
N GLU A 176 -7.56 -9.85 -11.30
CA GLU A 176 -8.68 -9.06 -10.74
C GLU A 176 -8.59 -8.88 -9.22
N THR A 177 -8.02 -9.87 -8.55
CA THR A 177 -7.75 -9.90 -7.10
C THR A 177 -9.02 -9.90 -6.25
N ARG A 178 -9.68 -11.06 -6.19
CA ARG A 178 -10.76 -11.28 -5.23
C ARG A 178 -10.25 -11.20 -3.78
N PRO A 179 -11.11 -10.83 -2.79
CA PRO A 179 -12.51 -10.43 -2.94
C PRO A 179 -12.72 -8.96 -3.30
N PHE A 180 -11.80 -8.02 -2.97
CA PHE A 180 -11.96 -6.57 -3.11
C PHE A 180 -11.70 -6.03 -4.52
N LEU A 181 -11.25 -6.86 -5.44
CA LEU A 181 -11.01 -6.52 -6.84
C LEU A 181 -10.00 -5.37 -7.04
N GLN A 182 -8.95 -5.30 -6.18
CA GLN A 182 -7.94 -4.24 -6.29
C GLN A 182 -7.23 -4.24 -7.65
N GLY A 183 -7.00 -5.41 -8.24
CA GLY A 183 -6.43 -5.50 -9.58
C GLY A 183 -7.36 -4.95 -10.65
N ALA A 184 -8.64 -5.33 -10.60
CA ALA A 184 -9.64 -4.86 -11.55
C ALA A 184 -9.95 -3.37 -11.40
N ARG A 185 -10.14 -2.92 -10.15
CA ARG A 185 -10.63 -1.57 -9.86
C ARG A 185 -9.53 -0.53 -9.84
N LEU A 186 -8.35 -0.87 -9.33
CA LEU A 186 -7.28 0.08 -9.06
C LEU A 186 -6.09 -0.10 -10.01
N THR A 187 -5.55 -1.30 -10.15
CA THR A 187 -4.37 -1.54 -11.00
C THR A 187 -4.68 -1.29 -12.48
N ALA A 188 -5.79 -1.83 -12.97
CA ALA A 188 -6.20 -1.61 -14.35
C ALA A 188 -6.51 -0.13 -14.62
N TRP A 189 -7.10 0.56 -13.64
CA TRP A 189 -7.37 2.00 -13.73
C TRP A 189 -6.08 2.82 -13.78
N GLU A 190 -5.12 2.59 -12.86
CA GLU A 190 -3.84 3.31 -12.86
C GLU A 190 -3.08 3.14 -14.17
N LEU A 191 -2.94 1.89 -14.64
CA LEU A 191 -2.20 1.60 -15.86
C LEU A 191 -2.88 2.22 -17.09
N LYS A 192 -4.22 2.26 -17.11
CA LYS A 192 -4.98 2.95 -18.16
C LYS A 192 -4.75 4.47 -18.14
N GLU A 193 -4.77 5.10 -16.97
CA GLU A 193 -4.49 6.54 -16.82
C GLU A 193 -3.05 6.87 -17.27
N ASP A 194 -2.10 5.95 -17.06
CA ASP A 194 -0.71 6.08 -17.49
C ASP A 194 -0.48 5.69 -18.96
N ASN A 195 -1.52 5.30 -19.71
CA ASN A 195 -1.44 4.78 -21.07
C ASN A 195 -0.53 3.53 -21.22
N ILE A 196 -0.44 2.72 -20.18
CA ILE A 196 0.33 1.46 -20.17
C ILE A 196 -0.60 0.31 -20.58
N PRO A 197 -0.23 -0.51 -21.61
CA PRO A 197 -1.05 -1.61 -22.06
C PRO A 197 -1.32 -2.63 -20.95
N VAL A 198 -2.58 -2.83 -20.59
CA VAL A 198 -3.01 -3.76 -19.54
C VAL A 198 -4.15 -4.65 -20.02
N LYS A 199 -4.08 -5.92 -19.68
CA LYS A 199 -5.18 -6.88 -19.82
C LYS A 199 -5.59 -7.35 -18.42
N LEU A 200 -6.85 -7.18 -18.10
CA LEU A 200 -7.44 -7.72 -16.87
C LEU A 200 -7.77 -9.20 -17.07
N ILE A 201 -7.40 -10.02 -16.11
CA ILE A 201 -7.70 -11.46 -16.08
C ILE A 201 -8.30 -11.84 -14.72
N THR A 202 -9.07 -12.93 -14.68
CA THR A 202 -9.52 -13.50 -13.40
C THR A 202 -8.33 -14.13 -12.68
N ASP A 203 -8.40 -14.26 -11.36
CA ASP A 203 -7.29 -14.81 -10.58
C ASP A 203 -6.92 -16.23 -11.02
N SER A 204 -7.90 -17.06 -11.39
CA SER A 204 -7.67 -18.42 -11.88
C SER A 204 -7.04 -18.51 -13.27
N MET A 205 -7.11 -17.44 -14.08
CA MET A 205 -6.53 -17.45 -15.43
C MET A 205 -5.02 -17.32 -15.43
N CYS A 206 -4.39 -16.84 -14.34
CA CYS A 206 -2.94 -16.65 -14.29
C CYS A 206 -2.17 -17.95 -14.60
N GLY A 207 -2.65 -19.10 -14.11
CA GLY A 207 -2.04 -20.40 -14.40
C GLY A 207 -2.08 -20.79 -15.88
N PHE A 208 -3.17 -20.45 -16.57
CA PHE A 208 -3.28 -20.69 -18.02
C PHE A 208 -2.24 -19.87 -18.81
N PHE A 209 -2.12 -18.57 -18.52
CA PHE A 209 -1.15 -17.70 -19.18
C PHE A 209 0.30 -18.11 -18.87
N MET A 210 0.59 -18.50 -17.62
CA MET A 210 1.93 -18.97 -17.25
C MET A 210 2.30 -20.28 -17.95
N LYS A 211 1.36 -21.25 -18.00
CA LYS A 211 1.56 -22.53 -18.69
C LYS A 211 1.81 -22.34 -20.19
N ASN A 212 1.18 -21.37 -20.81
CA ASN A 212 1.34 -21.08 -22.23
C ASN A 212 2.59 -20.21 -22.52
N GLN A 213 3.40 -19.90 -21.52
CA GLN A 213 4.58 -19.01 -21.64
C GLN A 213 4.21 -17.59 -22.13
N ASP A 214 3.01 -17.11 -21.76
CA ASP A 214 2.53 -15.75 -22.06
C ASP A 214 2.91 -14.73 -20.99
N VAL A 215 3.70 -15.14 -19.98
CA VAL A 215 4.20 -14.31 -18.87
C VAL A 215 5.69 -14.45 -18.76
N ASP A 216 6.43 -13.35 -18.83
CA ASP A 216 7.89 -13.35 -18.71
C ASP A 216 8.37 -13.21 -17.27
N LEU A 217 7.65 -12.43 -16.45
CA LEU A 217 7.96 -12.25 -15.03
C LEU A 217 6.72 -11.83 -14.23
N VAL A 218 6.78 -12.08 -12.93
CA VAL A 218 5.78 -11.61 -11.97
C VAL A 218 6.41 -10.54 -11.08
N VAL A 219 5.70 -9.42 -10.87
CA VAL A 219 6.09 -8.39 -9.91
C VAL A 219 4.88 -8.04 -9.03
N VAL A 220 5.05 -8.18 -7.71
CA VAL A 220 4.01 -7.87 -6.71
C VAL A 220 4.57 -6.96 -5.62
N GLY A 221 3.69 -6.36 -4.82
CA GLY A 221 4.07 -5.67 -3.59
C GLY A 221 4.15 -6.61 -2.39
N ALA A 222 4.27 -6.02 -1.19
CA ALA A 222 4.16 -6.74 0.07
C ALA A 222 3.40 -5.93 1.11
N ASP A 223 2.66 -6.63 1.98
CA ASP A 223 2.04 -6.03 3.17
C ASP A 223 3.01 -6.08 4.37
N ARG A 224 3.82 -7.16 4.47
CA ARG A 224 4.85 -7.36 5.50
C ARG A 224 5.89 -8.38 5.04
N ILE A 225 7.15 -8.18 5.45
CA ILE A 225 8.27 -9.08 5.18
C ILE A 225 8.95 -9.42 6.50
N ALA A 226 9.03 -10.71 6.86
CA ALA A 226 9.70 -11.19 8.06
C ALA A 226 11.23 -11.21 7.92
N GLY A 227 11.95 -11.39 9.05
CA GLY A 227 13.41 -11.38 9.10
C GLY A 227 14.10 -12.44 8.24
N ASN A 228 13.45 -13.58 7.98
CA ASN A 228 13.96 -14.62 7.08
C ASN A 228 13.64 -14.37 5.60
N GLY A 229 12.96 -13.27 5.27
CA GLY A 229 12.56 -12.92 3.92
C GLY A 229 11.21 -13.47 3.46
N ASP A 230 10.45 -14.13 4.33
CA ASP A 230 9.08 -14.54 4.02
C ASP A 230 8.18 -13.32 3.85
N VAL A 231 7.32 -13.38 2.83
CA VAL A 231 6.48 -12.25 2.42
C VAL A 231 5.01 -12.57 2.60
N ALA A 232 4.32 -11.75 3.38
CA ALA A 232 2.86 -11.70 3.37
C ALA A 232 2.38 -10.58 2.43
N ASN A 233 1.42 -10.94 1.58
CA ASN A 233 0.78 -10.02 0.64
C ASN A 233 -0.69 -10.42 0.45
N LYS A 234 -1.38 -9.71 -0.43
CA LYS A 234 -2.79 -9.97 -0.76
C LYS A 234 -3.06 -11.45 -1.04
N ILE A 235 -4.18 -11.96 -0.48
CA ILE A 235 -4.65 -13.33 -0.74
C ILE A 235 -4.62 -13.63 -2.26
N GLY A 236 -4.13 -14.81 -2.61
CA GLY A 236 -3.85 -15.23 -3.99
C GLY A 236 -2.38 -15.12 -4.39
N THR A 237 -1.56 -14.33 -3.70
CA THR A 237 -0.12 -14.18 -4.01
C THR A 237 0.62 -15.52 -3.91
N TYR A 238 0.32 -16.35 -2.90
CA TYR A 238 0.90 -17.68 -2.76
C TYR A 238 0.62 -18.57 -3.99
N MET A 239 -0.63 -18.57 -4.46
CA MET A 239 -1.02 -19.31 -5.67
C MET A 239 -0.19 -18.82 -6.89
N VAL A 240 -0.06 -17.51 -7.08
CA VAL A 240 0.73 -16.93 -8.17
C VAL A 240 2.19 -17.33 -8.06
N ALA A 241 2.78 -17.30 -6.86
CA ALA A 241 4.18 -17.69 -6.62
C ALA A 241 4.44 -19.17 -6.92
N VAL A 242 3.53 -20.06 -6.47
CA VAL A 242 3.62 -21.50 -6.76
C VAL A 242 3.53 -21.77 -8.27
N LEU A 243 2.60 -21.12 -8.96
CA LEU A 243 2.45 -21.27 -10.41
C LEU A 243 3.65 -20.69 -11.18
N ALA A 244 4.20 -19.57 -10.74
CA ALA A 244 5.40 -18.99 -11.34
C ALA A 244 6.59 -19.95 -11.19
N LYS A 245 6.79 -20.51 -9.99
CA LYS A 245 7.85 -21.52 -9.74
C LYS A 245 7.70 -22.75 -10.62
N GLU A 246 6.50 -23.31 -10.73
CA GLU A 246 6.20 -24.49 -11.53
C GLU A 246 6.48 -24.26 -13.03
N ASN A 247 6.29 -23.03 -13.51
CA ASN A 247 6.50 -22.67 -14.91
C ASN A 247 7.86 -21.98 -15.15
N ASN A 248 8.77 -21.95 -14.18
CA ASN A 248 10.09 -21.33 -14.23
C ASN A 248 10.04 -19.82 -14.60
N ILE A 249 9.01 -19.12 -14.13
CA ILE A 249 8.84 -17.69 -14.35
C ILE A 249 9.43 -16.94 -13.15
N PRO A 250 10.33 -15.96 -13.37
CA PRO A 250 10.85 -15.11 -12.30
C PRO A 250 9.74 -14.40 -11.52
N PHE A 251 9.84 -14.43 -10.18
CA PHE A 251 8.88 -13.82 -9.28
C PHE A 251 9.60 -12.82 -8.38
N TYR A 252 9.20 -11.56 -8.44
CA TYR A 252 9.82 -10.47 -7.70
C TYR A 252 8.82 -9.80 -6.77
N VAL A 253 9.32 -9.40 -5.60
CA VAL A 253 8.59 -8.58 -4.63
C VAL A 253 9.24 -7.20 -4.58
N ALA A 254 8.48 -6.17 -4.90
CA ALA A 254 8.91 -4.78 -4.83
C ALA A 254 8.28 -4.13 -3.59
N ALA A 255 9.08 -3.86 -2.57
CA ALA A 255 8.63 -3.29 -1.31
C ALA A 255 9.69 -2.37 -0.69
N PRO A 256 9.31 -1.26 -0.03
CA PRO A 256 10.23 -0.40 0.69
C PRO A 256 10.71 -1.07 2.00
N VAL A 257 11.85 -0.61 2.53
CA VAL A 257 12.43 -1.12 3.79
C VAL A 257 11.45 -0.98 4.97
N SER A 258 10.56 0.00 4.96
CA SER A 258 9.50 0.18 5.97
C SER A 258 8.48 -0.97 6.03
N THR A 259 8.48 -1.86 5.03
CA THR A 259 7.65 -3.07 5.00
C THR A 259 8.32 -4.27 5.71
N LEU A 260 9.64 -4.17 5.98
CA LEU A 260 10.38 -5.18 6.74
C LEU A 260 10.01 -5.11 8.23
N ASP A 261 9.66 -6.26 8.79
CA ASP A 261 9.43 -6.45 10.22
C ASP A 261 10.45 -7.44 10.78
N LEU A 262 11.60 -6.92 11.17
CA LEU A 262 12.71 -7.73 11.70
C LEU A 262 12.44 -8.28 13.11
N SER A 263 11.34 -7.91 13.75
CA SER A 263 10.91 -8.49 15.03
C SER A 263 10.29 -9.88 14.87
N LEU A 264 9.87 -10.23 13.66
CA LEU A 264 9.31 -11.54 13.30
C LEU A 264 10.38 -12.39 12.63
N ALA A 265 10.64 -13.57 13.16
CA ALA A 265 11.69 -14.45 12.63
C ALA A 265 11.27 -15.11 11.29
N SER A 266 9.99 -15.41 11.12
CA SER A 266 9.45 -16.09 9.93
C SER A 266 8.05 -15.63 9.56
N GLY A 267 7.59 -16.02 8.38
CA GLY A 267 6.24 -15.75 7.89
C GLY A 267 5.14 -16.35 8.74
N ASP A 268 5.41 -17.45 9.48
CA ASP A 268 4.45 -18.09 10.37
C ASP A 268 4.03 -17.18 11.54
N GLU A 269 4.88 -16.21 11.88
CA GLU A 269 4.62 -15.25 12.96
C GLU A 269 3.85 -14.01 12.45
N ILE A 270 3.68 -13.85 11.14
CA ILE A 270 2.98 -12.69 10.58
C ILE A 270 1.48 -12.80 10.87
N PRO A 271 0.87 -11.86 11.62
CA PRO A 271 -0.55 -11.88 11.86
C PRO A 271 -1.33 -11.62 10.56
N ILE A 272 -2.13 -12.60 10.15
CA ILE A 272 -3.00 -12.48 8.96
C ILE A 272 -4.36 -11.95 9.41
N GLU A 273 -4.81 -10.87 8.80
CA GLU A 273 -6.12 -10.27 9.07
C GLU A 273 -7.24 -11.16 8.51
N GLU A 274 -8.09 -11.66 9.38
CA GLU A 274 -9.35 -12.30 8.98
C GLU A 274 -10.43 -11.23 8.81
N ARG A 275 -11.13 -11.27 7.68
CA ARG A 275 -12.13 -10.28 7.32
C ARG A 275 -13.51 -10.92 7.18
N SER A 276 -14.54 -10.05 7.12
CA SER A 276 -15.93 -10.50 7.02
C SER A 276 -16.15 -11.37 5.77
N ALA A 277 -16.88 -12.48 5.95
CA ALA A 277 -17.36 -13.33 4.86
C ALA A 277 -18.16 -12.55 3.80
N GLU A 278 -18.79 -11.43 4.19
CA GLU A 278 -19.51 -10.54 3.29
C GLU A 278 -18.66 -10.03 2.12
N GLU A 279 -17.33 -9.93 2.31
CA GLU A 279 -16.42 -9.54 1.23
C GLU A 279 -16.32 -10.61 0.13
N VAL A 280 -16.48 -11.89 0.51
CA VAL A 280 -16.42 -13.03 -0.42
C VAL A 280 -17.77 -13.27 -1.09
N VAL A 281 -18.85 -13.22 -0.31
CA VAL A 281 -20.21 -13.52 -0.81
C VAL A 281 -20.86 -12.38 -1.57
N ASN A 282 -20.23 -11.19 -1.61
CA ASN A 282 -20.70 -10.05 -2.38
C ASN A 282 -19.65 -9.56 -3.42
N ILE A 283 -20.13 -8.96 -4.49
CA ILE A 283 -19.35 -8.17 -5.45
C ILE A 283 -20.13 -6.87 -5.70
N ASN A 284 -19.47 -5.72 -5.51
CA ASN A 284 -20.06 -4.39 -5.73
C ASN A 284 -21.42 -4.24 -5.00
N ASN A 285 -21.47 -4.64 -3.74
CA ASN A 285 -22.69 -4.63 -2.91
C ASN A 285 -23.83 -5.54 -3.42
N LYS A 286 -23.56 -6.42 -4.38
CA LYS A 286 -24.50 -7.41 -4.86
C LYS A 286 -24.10 -8.78 -4.37
N ARG A 287 -25.03 -9.46 -3.66
CA ARG A 287 -24.81 -10.82 -3.20
C ARG A 287 -24.75 -11.78 -4.40
N ILE A 288 -23.73 -12.66 -4.40
CA ILE A 288 -23.47 -13.66 -5.44
C ILE A 288 -23.57 -15.09 -4.93
N ALA A 289 -23.72 -15.27 -3.62
CA ALA A 289 -23.90 -16.59 -2.98
C ALA A 289 -25.32 -16.68 -2.37
N PRO A 290 -25.87 -17.89 -2.19
CA PRO A 290 -27.11 -18.08 -1.45
C PRO A 290 -27.05 -17.54 -0.03
N ASP A 291 -28.21 -17.23 0.57
CA ASP A 291 -28.28 -16.83 1.97
C ASP A 291 -27.83 -17.97 2.89
N GLY A 292 -27.14 -17.60 3.99
CA GLY A 292 -26.61 -18.56 4.96
C GLY A 292 -25.28 -19.21 4.56
N ILE A 293 -24.65 -18.78 3.48
CA ILE A 293 -23.27 -19.18 3.10
C ILE A 293 -22.30 -18.14 3.62
N GLU A 294 -21.23 -18.61 4.26
CA GLU A 294 -20.09 -17.83 4.77
C GLU A 294 -18.83 -18.04 3.93
#